data_d4dae78f5f37943c9e3655ccbcc8aa25
#
_entry.id   d4dae78f5f37943c9e3655ccbcc8aa25
#
_cell.length_a   1.000
_cell.length_b   1.000
_cell.length_c   1.000
_cell.angle_alpha   90.00
_cell.angle_beta   90.00
_cell.angle_gamma   90.00
#
_symmetry.space_group_name_H-M   'P 1'
#
loop_
_entity.id
_entity.type
_entity.pdbx_description
1 polymer ?
#
loop_
_entity_poly.entity_id
_entity_poly.type
_entity_poly.pdbx_seq_one_letter_code
_entity_poly.pdbx_strand_id
1 'polypeptide(L)'
;FNISSSQMSRKFTGDGLCGIGAGTEYLIQNGFVEGDADEILAEIDSRVFAAINARPPFDLSIEQGISGLACYLYHRLCYRKDSEEPVVLNLKEYTIYLIDWIAEALQDDATGKDYYEVYFILVLLHTLNIMNAKIENLLEWCDKEITAAHVKNR
;
A
#
# COMPACT_ATOMS: atom_id res chain seq x y z
N PHE A 1 -16.72 -22.43 -0.54
CA PHE A 1 -15.34 -22.39 -1.04
C PHE A 1 -14.49 -21.56 -0.07
N ASN A 2 -13.74 -22.23 0.78
CA ASN A 2 -12.91 -21.57 1.77
C ASN A 2 -11.49 -21.36 1.23
N ILE A 3 -11.18 -20.12 0.89
CA ILE A 3 -9.82 -19.73 0.52
C ILE A 3 -9.14 -19.24 1.81
N SER A 4 -7.93 -19.75 2.11
CA SER A 4 -7.16 -19.28 3.26
C SER A 4 -6.77 -17.80 3.12
N SER A 5 -6.53 -17.11 4.24
CA SER A 5 -6.13 -15.70 4.22
C SER A 5 -4.88 -15.48 3.37
N SER A 6 -3.91 -16.40 3.40
CA SER A 6 -2.69 -16.29 2.59
C SER A 6 -2.99 -16.42 1.10
N GLN A 7 -3.92 -17.31 0.70
CA GLN A 7 -4.33 -17.44 -0.69
C GLN A 7 -5.11 -16.22 -1.17
N MET A 8 -5.95 -15.64 -0.32
CA MET A 8 -6.66 -14.39 -0.63
C MET A 8 -5.67 -13.24 -0.83
N SER A 9 -4.69 -13.09 0.05
CA SER A 9 -3.69 -12.03 -0.06
C SER A 9 -2.84 -12.18 -1.31
N ARG A 10 -2.42 -13.41 -1.67
CA ARG A 10 -1.67 -13.67 -2.92
C ARG A 10 -2.44 -13.28 -4.16
N LYS A 11 -3.74 -13.54 -4.20
CA LYS A 11 -4.58 -13.23 -5.35
C LYS A 11 -4.93 -11.75 -5.43
N PHE A 12 -4.76 -11.02 -4.36
CA PHE A 12 -5.27 -9.65 -4.26
C PHE A 12 -4.18 -8.59 -4.18
N THR A 13 -3.07 -8.84 -3.47
CA THR A 13 -2.03 -7.83 -3.26
C THR A 13 -0.98 -7.79 -4.38
N GLY A 14 0.30 -7.60 -4.08
CA GLY A 14 1.35 -7.31 -5.06
C GLY A 14 1.46 -8.26 -6.25
N ASP A 15 1.26 -9.57 -6.03
CA ASP A 15 1.31 -10.59 -7.10
C ASP A 15 -0.04 -10.85 -7.76
N GLY A 16 -1.10 -10.23 -7.28
CA GLY A 16 -2.46 -10.46 -7.77
C GLY A 16 -3.07 -9.22 -8.39
N LEU A 17 -4.37 -8.99 -8.08
CA LEU A 17 -5.15 -7.91 -8.67
C LEU A 17 -4.56 -6.52 -8.45
N CYS A 18 -3.98 -6.26 -7.28
CA CYS A 18 -3.37 -4.96 -7.00
C CYS A 18 -2.16 -4.71 -7.89
N GLY A 19 -1.33 -5.72 -8.13
CA GLY A 19 -0.20 -5.62 -9.04
C GLY A 19 -0.64 -5.37 -10.48
N ILE A 20 -1.66 -6.09 -10.93
CA ILE A 20 -2.25 -5.89 -12.26
C ILE A 20 -2.84 -4.48 -12.37
N GLY A 21 -3.57 -4.04 -11.35
CA GLY A 21 -4.16 -2.70 -11.32
C GLY A 21 -3.12 -1.59 -11.35
N ALA A 22 -2.05 -1.71 -10.58
CA ALA A 22 -0.95 -0.75 -10.57
C ALA A 22 -0.28 -0.67 -11.94
N GLY A 23 -0.04 -1.81 -12.58
CA GLY A 23 0.52 -1.88 -13.93
C GLY A 23 -0.42 -1.25 -14.96
N THR A 24 -1.72 -1.50 -14.85
CA THR A 24 -2.73 -0.91 -15.73
C THR A 24 -2.73 0.62 -15.63
N GLU A 25 -2.72 1.15 -14.41
CA GLU A 25 -2.66 2.61 -14.20
C GLU A 25 -1.39 3.19 -14.82
N TYR A 26 -0.25 2.55 -14.62
CA TYR A 26 1.02 2.96 -15.23
C TYR A 26 0.91 3.04 -16.75
N LEU A 27 0.35 2.00 -17.39
CA LEU A 27 0.23 1.95 -18.86
C LEU A 27 -0.69 3.05 -19.39
N ILE A 28 -1.81 3.31 -18.70
CA ILE A 28 -2.76 4.34 -19.10
C ILE A 28 -2.14 5.74 -18.94
N GLN A 29 -1.53 6.01 -17.79
CA GLN A 29 -0.98 7.33 -17.50
C GLN A 29 0.22 7.68 -18.37
N ASN A 30 0.96 6.68 -18.85
CA ASN A 30 2.10 6.88 -19.74
C ASN A 30 1.74 6.75 -21.23
N GLY A 31 0.46 6.64 -21.56
CA GLY A 31 -0.01 6.67 -22.95
C GLY A 31 0.19 5.37 -23.72
N PHE A 32 0.58 4.27 -23.07
CA PHE A 32 0.74 2.98 -23.73
C PHE A 32 -0.60 2.31 -24.06
N VAL A 33 -1.63 2.62 -23.29
CA VAL A 33 -2.99 2.09 -23.47
C VAL A 33 -3.97 3.24 -23.28
N GLU A 34 -5.01 3.31 -24.11
CA GLU A 34 -6.08 4.25 -23.95
C GLU A 34 -7.15 3.72 -22.99
N GLY A 35 -7.70 4.60 -22.16
CA GLY A 35 -8.77 4.26 -21.26
C GLY A 35 -8.90 5.22 -20.10
N ASP A 36 -10.03 5.08 -19.39
CA ASP A 36 -10.28 5.80 -18.14
C ASP A 36 -9.91 4.86 -16.99
N ALA A 37 -8.79 5.15 -16.31
CA ALA A 37 -8.29 4.33 -15.22
C ALA A 37 -9.32 4.21 -14.09
N ASP A 38 -10.05 5.26 -13.77
CA ASP A 38 -11.06 5.24 -12.70
C ASP A 38 -12.20 4.27 -13.01
N GLU A 39 -12.61 4.19 -14.27
CA GLU A 39 -13.65 3.25 -14.71
C GLU A 39 -13.12 1.82 -14.73
N ILE A 40 -11.96 1.62 -15.33
CA ILE A 40 -11.35 0.30 -15.49
C ILE A 40 -11.02 -0.33 -14.14
N LEU A 41 -10.52 0.47 -13.20
CA LEU A 41 -10.04 0.00 -11.90
C LEU A 41 -11.06 0.13 -10.76
N ALA A 42 -12.28 0.54 -11.06
CA ALA A 42 -13.31 0.77 -10.04
C ALA A 42 -13.55 -0.45 -9.14
N GLU A 43 -13.56 -1.66 -9.70
CA GLU A 43 -13.78 -2.88 -8.92
C GLU A 43 -12.59 -3.18 -8.02
N ILE A 44 -11.37 -3.00 -8.53
CA ILE A 44 -10.16 -3.20 -7.72
C ILE A 44 -10.10 -2.16 -6.60
N ASP A 45 -10.41 -0.89 -6.90
CA ASP A 45 -10.51 0.15 -5.87
C ASP A 45 -11.47 -0.27 -4.75
N SER A 46 -12.67 -0.76 -5.11
CA SER A 46 -13.67 -1.19 -4.12
C SER A 46 -13.17 -2.33 -3.25
N ARG A 47 -12.45 -3.29 -3.82
CA ARG A 47 -11.87 -4.41 -3.08
C ARG A 47 -10.76 -3.96 -2.15
N VAL A 48 -9.93 -3.02 -2.58
CA VAL A 48 -8.87 -2.43 -1.75
C VAL A 48 -9.51 -1.71 -0.56
N PHE A 49 -10.54 -0.91 -0.81
CA PHE A 49 -11.24 -0.19 0.26
C PHE A 49 -11.88 -1.16 1.26
N ALA A 50 -12.50 -2.23 0.77
CA ALA A 50 -13.08 -3.26 1.64
C ALA A 50 -12.02 -3.93 2.51
N ALA A 51 -10.85 -4.23 1.95
CA ALA A 51 -9.75 -4.83 2.71
C ALA A 51 -9.24 -3.86 3.80
N ILE A 52 -9.09 -2.58 3.48
CA ILE A 52 -8.64 -1.58 4.45
C ILE A 52 -9.66 -1.43 5.58
N ASN A 53 -10.95 -1.44 5.27
CA ASN A 53 -12.01 -1.36 6.27
C ASN A 53 -12.05 -2.59 7.17
N ALA A 54 -11.88 -3.78 6.61
CA ALA A 54 -11.97 -5.05 7.34
C ALA A 54 -10.67 -5.40 8.08
N ARG A 55 -9.53 -4.94 7.60
CA ARG A 55 -8.20 -5.24 8.14
C ARG A 55 -7.99 -6.73 8.37
N PRO A 56 -8.07 -7.57 7.31
CA PRO A 56 -7.80 -9.00 7.47
C PRO A 56 -6.36 -9.23 7.92
N PRO A 57 -6.00 -10.43 8.41
CA PRO A 57 -4.68 -10.69 8.98
C PRO A 57 -3.59 -10.82 7.89
N PHE A 58 -3.40 -9.76 7.12
CA PHE A 58 -2.34 -9.67 6.13
C PHE A 58 -1.00 -9.37 6.82
N ASP A 59 0.10 -9.90 6.27
CA ASP A 59 1.43 -9.48 6.71
C ASP A 59 1.78 -8.10 6.14
N LEU A 60 3.00 -7.65 6.35
CA LEU A 60 3.45 -6.33 5.92
C LEU A 60 4.16 -6.35 4.55
N SER A 61 4.21 -7.51 3.88
CA SER A 61 4.94 -7.64 2.62
C SER A 61 4.25 -6.94 1.44
N ILE A 62 5.01 -6.60 0.43
CA ILE A 62 4.48 -6.08 -0.84
C ILE A 62 3.77 -7.21 -1.59
N GLU A 63 4.36 -8.39 -1.58
CA GLU A 63 3.88 -9.51 -2.39
C GLU A 63 2.50 -10.00 -1.96
N GLN A 64 2.27 -10.12 -0.66
CA GLN A 64 1.06 -10.75 -0.12
C GLN A 64 0.32 -9.94 0.94
N GLY A 65 0.82 -8.77 1.31
CA GLY A 65 0.35 -8.07 2.49
C GLY A 65 -0.03 -6.61 2.29
N ILE A 66 -0.02 -5.89 3.40
CA ILE A 66 -0.48 -4.50 3.48
C ILE A 66 0.31 -3.58 2.55
N SER A 67 1.63 -3.81 2.45
CA SER A 67 2.47 -2.98 1.57
C SER A 67 2.11 -3.12 0.10
N GLY A 68 1.51 -4.25 -0.31
CA GLY A 68 0.98 -4.42 -1.66
C GLY A 68 -0.21 -3.50 -1.94
N LEU A 69 -1.09 -3.34 -0.95
CA LEU A 69 -2.21 -2.39 -1.04
C LEU A 69 -1.69 -0.95 -1.13
N ALA A 70 -0.67 -0.63 -0.35
CA ALA A 70 -0.03 0.68 -0.37
C ALA A 70 0.58 0.99 -1.75
N CYS A 71 1.24 0.02 -2.35
CA CYS A 71 1.81 0.15 -3.69
C CYS A 71 0.73 0.46 -4.73
N TYR A 72 -0.39 -0.23 -4.65
CA TYR A 72 -1.54 0.03 -5.52
C TYR A 72 -2.06 1.47 -5.36
N LEU A 73 -2.33 1.90 -4.13
CA LEU A 73 -2.82 3.25 -3.87
C LEU A 73 -1.82 4.31 -4.33
N TYR A 74 -0.53 4.07 -4.11
CA TYR A 74 0.50 4.98 -4.62
C TYR A 74 0.39 5.14 -6.14
N HIS A 75 0.28 4.06 -6.90
CA HIS A 75 0.18 4.13 -8.36
C HIS A 75 -1.11 4.81 -8.83
N ARG A 76 -2.21 4.63 -8.08
CA ARG A 76 -3.46 5.32 -8.40
C ARG A 76 -3.37 6.83 -8.18
N LEU A 77 -2.47 7.29 -7.30
CA LEU A 77 -2.40 8.69 -6.87
C LEU A 77 -1.19 9.45 -7.42
N CYS A 78 -0.09 8.79 -7.73
CA CYS A 78 1.18 9.48 -8.03
C CYS A 78 1.11 10.41 -9.25
N TYR A 79 0.20 10.17 -10.19
CA TYR A 79 0.01 11.01 -11.36
C TYR A 79 -1.04 12.11 -11.15
N ARG A 80 -1.73 12.10 -10.02
CA ARG A 80 -2.89 12.98 -9.77
C ARG A 80 -2.86 13.58 -8.37
N LYS A 81 -1.68 13.89 -7.87
CA LYS A 81 -1.49 14.40 -6.49
C LYS A 81 -2.33 15.63 -6.17
N ASP A 82 -2.48 16.52 -7.13
CA ASP A 82 -3.14 17.82 -6.95
C ASP A 82 -4.61 17.80 -7.38
N SER A 83 -5.13 16.66 -7.81
CA SER A 83 -6.52 16.55 -8.25
C SER A 83 -7.49 16.57 -7.06
N GLU A 84 -8.61 17.27 -7.23
CA GLU A 84 -9.70 17.32 -6.26
C GLU A 84 -10.92 16.53 -6.72
N GLU A 85 -10.76 15.69 -7.75
CA GLU A 85 -11.85 14.84 -8.21
C GLU A 85 -12.31 13.88 -7.10
N PRO A 86 -13.62 13.57 -7.00
CA PRO A 86 -14.15 12.73 -5.93
C PRO A 86 -13.47 11.37 -5.80
N VAL A 87 -13.13 10.72 -6.92
CA VAL A 87 -12.41 9.44 -6.91
C VAL A 87 -11.03 9.61 -6.26
N VAL A 88 -10.31 10.67 -6.60
CA VAL A 88 -8.98 10.94 -6.06
C VAL A 88 -9.04 11.24 -4.56
N LEU A 89 -10.01 12.06 -4.14
CA LEU A 89 -10.19 12.36 -2.71
C LEU A 89 -10.50 11.10 -1.90
N ASN A 90 -11.30 10.19 -2.46
CA ASN A 90 -11.62 8.92 -1.82
C ASN A 90 -10.37 8.03 -1.71
N LEU A 91 -9.55 7.96 -2.76
CA LEU A 91 -8.28 7.23 -2.74
C LEU A 91 -7.32 7.80 -1.68
N LYS A 92 -7.26 9.12 -1.53
CA LYS A 92 -6.45 9.78 -0.50
C LYS A 92 -6.95 9.44 0.90
N GLU A 93 -8.26 9.43 1.12
CA GLU A 93 -8.85 9.07 2.40
C GLU A 93 -8.46 7.64 2.81
N TYR A 94 -8.58 6.69 1.89
CA TYR A 94 -8.20 5.31 2.17
C TYR A 94 -6.69 5.14 2.33
N THR A 95 -5.89 5.98 1.70
CA THR A 95 -4.44 6.01 1.94
C THR A 95 -4.15 6.41 3.40
N ILE A 96 -4.88 7.38 3.95
CA ILE A 96 -4.76 7.75 5.37
C ILE A 96 -5.09 6.55 6.26
N TYR A 97 -6.20 5.85 6.01
CA TYR A 97 -6.58 4.66 6.77
C TYR A 97 -5.54 3.55 6.67
N LEU A 98 -4.95 3.39 5.49
CA LEU A 98 -3.90 2.41 5.28
C LEU A 98 -2.64 2.74 6.08
N ILE A 99 -2.24 3.99 6.14
CA ILE A 99 -1.08 4.44 6.93
C ILE A 99 -1.33 4.13 8.42
N ASP A 100 -2.54 4.35 8.91
CA ASP A 100 -2.91 4.00 10.27
C ASP A 100 -2.82 2.48 10.51
N TRP A 101 -3.26 1.68 9.55
CA TRP A 101 -3.16 0.23 9.63
C TRP A 101 -1.70 -0.23 9.65
N ILE A 102 -0.85 0.35 8.79
CA ILE A 102 0.59 0.05 8.80
C ILE A 102 1.19 0.36 10.17
N ALA A 103 0.87 1.50 10.75
CA ALA A 103 1.38 1.89 12.07
C ALA A 103 1.02 0.87 13.15
N GLU A 104 -0.23 0.41 13.18
CA GLU A 104 -0.69 -0.59 14.13
C GLU A 104 -0.02 -1.95 13.87
N ALA A 105 0.06 -2.37 12.60
CA ALA A 105 0.66 -3.65 12.23
C ALA A 105 2.16 -3.70 12.57
N LEU A 106 2.87 -2.58 12.45
CA LEU A 106 4.29 -2.50 12.84
C LEU A 106 4.48 -2.71 14.34
N GLN A 107 3.58 -2.18 15.17
CA GLN A 107 3.65 -2.37 16.61
C GLN A 107 3.38 -3.82 17.01
N ASP A 108 2.54 -4.53 16.27
CA ASP A 108 2.17 -5.90 16.56
C ASP A 108 3.13 -6.93 15.96
N ASP A 109 3.99 -6.51 15.01
CA ASP A 109 4.92 -7.42 14.34
C ASP A 109 6.21 -7.58 15.14
N ALA A 110 6.45 -8.79 15.63
CA ALA A 110 7.66 -9.14 16.37
C ALA A 110 8.79 -9.67 15.47
N THR A 111 8.51 -9.94 14.19
CA THR A 111 9.51 -10.61 13.30
C THR A 111 10.48 -9.65 12.65
N GLY A 112 10.03 -8.44 12.31
CA GLY A 112 10.84 -7.46 11.58
C GLY A 112 11.19 -7.84 10.15
N LYS A 113 10.66 -8.96 9.65
CA LYS A 113 11.05 -9.51 8.34
C LYS A 113 10.73 -8.60 7.16
N ASP A 114 9.67 -7.79 7.28
CA ASP A 114 9.17 -6.96 6.19
C ASP A 114 9.49 -5.46 6.36
N TYR A 115 10.35 -5.10 7.31
CA TYR A 115 10.61 -3.69 7.63
C TYR A 115 11.24 -2.92 6.47
N TYR A 116 12.08 -3.55 5.64
CA TYR A 116 12.63 -2.91 4.46
C TYR A 116 11.55 -2.58 3.43
N GLU A 117 10.61 -3.49 3.22
CA GLU A 117 9.50 -3.28 2.30
C GLU A 117 8.58 -2.17 2.79
N VAL A 118 8.27 -2.16 4.09
CA VAL A 118 7.48 -1.09 4.71
C VAL A 118 8.19 0.25 4.58
N TYR A 119 9.49 0.30 4.85
CA TYR A 119 10.28 1.51 4.69
C TYR A 119 10.18 2.03 3.25
N PHE A 120 10.37 1.17 2.28
CA PHE A 120 10.27 1.52 0.86
C PHE A 120 8.90 2.10 0.51
N ILE A 121 7.83 1.45 0.94
CA ILE A 121 6.46 1.91 0.70
C ILE A 121 6.19 3.27 1.36
N LEU A 122 6.66 3.45 2.58
CA LEU A 122 6.49 4.73 3.29
C LEU A 122 7.21 5.88 2.57
N VAL A 123 8.38 5.61 2.00
CA VAL A 123 9.10 6.60 1.18
C VAL A 123 8.27 7.00 -0.03
N LEU A 124 7.65 6.02 -0.73
CA LEU A 124 6.77 6.30 -1.85
C LEU A 124 5.55 7.12 -1.42
N LEU A 125 4.88 6.71 -0.35
CA LEU A 125 3.69 7.41 0.15
C LEU A 125 4.03 8.84 0.61
N HIS A 126 5.22 9.07 1.11
CA HIS A 126 5.68 10.40 1.52
C HIS A 126 5.65 11.38 0.35
N THR A 127 5.91 10.91 -0.87
CA THR A 127 5.89 11.77 -2.07
C THR A 127 4.49 12.28 -2.42
N LEU A 128 3.45 11.66 -1.87
CA LEU A 128 2.06 12.05 -2.13
C LEU A 128 1.60 13.26 -1.29
N ASN A 129 2.39 13.67 -0.31
CA ASN A 129 2.06 14.76 0.62
C ASN A 129 0.76 14.50 1.41
N ILE A 130 0.59 13.24 1.83
CA ILE A 130 -0.54 12.82 2.68
C ILE A 130 0.04 12.35 4.00
N MET A 131 -0.35 12.96 5.13
CA MET A 131 0.09 12.55 6.47
C MET A 131 1.61 12.49 6.65
N ASN A 132 2.33 13.46 6.10
CA ASN A 132 3.80 13.42 6.07
C ASN A 132 4.46 13.35 7.45
N ALA A 133 3.94 14.08 8.43
CA ALA A 133 4.49 14.02 9.79
C ALA A 133 4.43 12.61 10.37
N LYS A 134 3.30 11.93 10.18
CA LYS A 134 3.13 10.54 10.65
C LYS A 134 4.04 9.58 9.90
N ILE A 135 4.15 9.75 8.59
CA ILE A 135 5.03 8.91 7.76
C ILE A 135 6.48 9.10 8.19
N GLU A 136 6.92 10.33 8.44
CA GLU A 136 8.28 10.62 8.90
C GLU A 136 8.57 9.94 10.24
N ASN A 137 7.62 9.96 11.17
CA ASN A 137 7.75 9.26 12.45
C ASN A 137 7.87 7.73 12.24
N LEU A 138 7.08 7.17 11.34
CA LEU A 138 7.15 5.73 11.02
C LEU A 138 8.46 5.36 10.34
N LEU A 139 8.96 6.21 9.44
CA LEU A 139 10.26 6.01 8.79
C LEU A 139 11.39 6.00 9.81
N GLU A 140 11.36 6.94 10.75
CA GLU A 140 12.35 7.00 11.82
C GLU A 140 12.29 5.75 12.70
N TRP A 141 11.09 5.30 13.05
CA TRP A 141 10.90 4.09 13.82
C TRP A 141 11.45 2.86 13.10
N CYS A 142 11.12 2.69 11.81
CA CYS A 142 11.64 1.59 10.99
C CYS A 142 13.16 1.62 10.90
N ASP A 143 13.75 2.79 10.70
CA ASP A 143 15.19 2.96 10.60
C ASP A 143 15.89 2.49 11.89
N LYS A 144 15.36 2.87 13.04
CA LYS A 144 15.89 2.43 14.35
C LYS A 144 15.79 0.93 14.53
N GLU A 145 14.65 0.34 14.17
CA GLU A 145 14.43 -1.11 14.32
C GLU A 145 15.31 -1.92 13.36
N ILE A 146 15.46 -1.46 12.12
CA ILE A 146 16.36 -2.10 11.14
C ILE A 146 17.80 -2.04 11.63
N THR A 147 18.25 -0.90 12.12
CA THR A 147 19.61 -0.71 12.64
C THR A 147 19.84 -1.59 13.87
N ALA A 148 18.90 -1.64 14.80
CA ALA A 148 18.99 -2.47 16.00
C ALA A 148 19.10 -3.96 15.64
N ALA A 149 18.30 -4.44 14.69
CA ALA A 149 18.35 -5.83 14.21
C ALA A 149 19.71 -6.15 13.56
N HIS A 150 20.27 -5.21 12.81
CA HIS A 150 21.57 -5.37 12.14
C HIS A 150 22.70 -5.48 13.15
N VAL A 151 22.66 -4.70 14.23
CA VAL A 151 23.65 -4.77 15.32
C VAL A 151 23.57 -6.09 16.08
N LYS A 152 22.37 -6.60 16.34
CA LYS A 152 22.16 -7.88 17.05
C LYS A 152 22.69 -9.09 16.29
N ASN A 153 22.77 -9.02 14.95
CA ASN A 153 23.20 -10.11 14.10
C ASN A 153 24.68 -10.07 13.73
N ARG A 154 25.46 -9.22 14.39
CA ARG A 154 26.92 -9.16 14.20
C ARG A 154 27.64 -10.15 15.12
#